data_d84c518b6fdda3549b1810c6357dcbd6
#
_entry.id   d84c518b6fdda3549b1810c6357dcbd6
#
_cell.length_a   1.000
_cell.length_b   1.000
_cell.length_c   1.000
_cell.angle_alpha   90.00
_cell.angle_beta   90.00
_cell.angle_gamma   90.00
#
_symmetry.space_group_name_H-M   'P 1'
#
loop_
_entity.id
_entity.type
_entity.pdbx_description
1 polymer ?
#
loop_
_entity_poly.entity_id
_entity_poly.type
_entity_poly.pdbx_seq_one_letter_code
_entity_poly.pdbx_strand_id
1 'polypeptide(L)'
;QSVKESGGDLVKPGGTLTLTCTVSGFSLSSFDMNWIRQAPGKGLEWIGAISAGGNTYYATWAKGRFTISRASTTVTLTITNLQPSDTGTYF
;
A
#
# COMPACT_ATOMS: atom_id res chain seq x y z
N GLN A 1 14.30 -2.27 14.76
CA GLN A 1 13.06 -2.03 14.00
C GLN A 1 13.37 -1.96 12.52
N SER A 2 12.58 -2.60 11.72
CA SER A 2 12.74 -2.51 10.28
C SER A 2 11.39 -2.67 9.56
N VAL A 3 11.34 -2.15 8.34
CA VAL A 3 10.17 -2.20 7.48
C VAL A 3 10.63 -2.66 6.10
N LYS A 4 9.90 -3.59 5.49
CA LYS A 4 10.24 -4.10 4.17
C LYS A 4 8.97 -4.30 3.35
N GLU A 5 8.97 -3.74 2.14
CA GLU A 5 7.89 -3.93 1.17
C GLU A 5 8.23 -5.09 0.23
N SER A 6 7.21 -5.83 -0.18
CA SER A 6 7.37 -6.94 -1.11
C SER A 6 6.08 -7.20 -1.88
N GLY A 7 6.18 -7.99 -2.93
CA GLY A 7 5.03 -8.46 -3.70
C GLY A 7 4.76 -7.75 -5.00
N GLY A 8 5.47 -6.67 -5.31
CA GLY A 8 5.27 -5.97 -6.58
C GLY A 8 5.98 -6.66 -7.73
N ASP A 9 5.34 -6.75 -8.90
CA ASP A 9 5.94 -7.34 -10.08
C ASP A 9 5.11 -7.00 -11.31
N LEU A 10 5.39 -7.66 -12.43
CA LEU A 10 4.63 -7.50 -13.67
C LEU A 10 3.29 -8.21 -13.54
N VAL A 11 2.21 -7.48 -13.77
CA VAL A 11 0.86 -8.02 -13.77
C VAL A 11 0.08 -7.48 -14.96
N LYS A 12 -0.95 -8.22 -15.37
CA LYS A 12 -1.76 -7.85 -16.52
C LYS A 12 -2.72 -6.71 -16.15
N PRO A 13 -3.00 -5.80 -17.09
CA PRO A 13 -4.05 -4.81 -16.90
C PRO A 13 -5.39 -5.49 -16.54
N GLY A 14 -6.15 -4.87 -15.66
CA GLY A 14 -7.40 -5.43 -15.17
C GLY A 14 -7.24 -6.45 -14.05
N GLY A 15 -6.01 -6.87 -13.76
CA GLY A 15 -5.74 -7.84 -12.69
C GLY A 15 -5.73 -7.23 -11.31
N THR A 16 -5.33 -8.03 -10.34
CA THR A 16 -5.21 -7.63 -8.93
C THR A 16 -3.77 -7.81 -8.48
N LEU A 17 -3.25 -6.83 -7.75
CA LEU A 17 -1.91 -6.85 -7.20
C LEU A 17 -1.98 -6.67 -5.68
N THR A 18 -1.22 -7.48 -4.95
CA THR A 18 -1.10 -7.34 -3.50
C THR A 18 0.34 -7.04 -3.13
N LEU A 19 0.54 -5.94 -2.44
CA LEU A 19 1.84 -5.54 -1.91
C LEU A 19 1.83 -5.70 -0.40
N THR A 20 2.94 -6.16 0.16
CA THR A 20 3.05 -6.42 1.59
C THR A 20 4.19 -5.60 2.19
N CYS A 21 3.88 -4.91 3.28
CA CYS A 21 4.89 -4.23 4.10
C CYS A 21 5.04 -5.05 5.37
N THR A 22 6.22 -5.62 5.58
CA THR A 22 6.51 -6.44 6.75
C THR A 22 7.36 -5.63 7.72
N VAL A 23 6.98 -5.64 8.99
CA VAL A 23 7.71 -4.92 10.03
C VAL A 23 8.33 -5.90 11.01
N SER A 24 9.42 -5.47 11.64
CA SER A 24 10.05 -6.22 12.70
C SER A 24 10.50 -5.26 13.80
N GLY A 25 10.54 -5.75 15.03
CA GLY A 25 10.99 -4.99 16.17
C GLY A 25 9.93 -4.07 16.80
N PHE A 26 8.70 -4.06 16.29
CA PHE A 26 7.62 -3.29 16.89
C PHE A 26 6.24 -3.85 16.50
N SER A 27 5.21 -3.42 17.22
CA SER A 27 3.84 -3.84 16.96
C SER A 27 3.15 -2.80 16.09
N LEU A 28 2.45 -3.26 15.05
CA LEU A 28 1.70 -2.37 14.16
C LEU A 28 0.54 -1.68 14.86
N SER A 29 0.02 -2.26 15.93
CA SER A 29 -1.07 -1.64 16.68
C SER A 29 -0.64 -0.36 17.41
N SER A 30 0.64 -0.04 17.42
CA SER A 30 1.20 1.16 18.06
C SER A 30 1.52 2.29 17.08
N PHE A 31 1.36 2.06 15.77
CA PHE A 31 1.80 3.02 14.74
C PHE A 31 0.80 3.13 13.61
N ASP A 32 0.74 4.31 13.01
CA ASP A 32 0.05 4.53 11.75
C ASP A 32 0.98 4.13 10.61
N MET A 33 0.43 3.53 9.57
CA MET A 33 1.18 3.13 8.38
C MET A 33 0.55 3.76 7.16
N ASN A 34 1.39 4.34 6.31
CA ASN A 34 0.97 5.02 5.09
C ASN A 34 1.51 4.29 3.87
N TRP A 35 0.71 4.30 2.80
CA TRP A 35 1.15 3.84 1.49
C TRP A 35 1.27 5.02 0.55
N ILE A 36 2.41 5.11 -0.11
CA ILE A 36 2.79 6.20 -1.01
C ILE A 36 3.31 5.57 -2.29
N ARG A 37 2.98 6.16 -3.43
CA ARG A 37 3.55 5.70 -4.71
C ARG A 37 4.25 6.82 -5.44
N GLN A 38 5.14 6.43 -6.34
CA GLN A 38 5.82 7.35 -7.23
C GLN A 38 5.84 6.76 -8.64
N ALA A 39 5.12 7.38 -9.57
CA ALA A 39 5.18 7.03 -10.98
C ALA A 39 6.50 7.51 -11.57
N PRO A 40 6.99 6.86 -12.66
CA PRO A 40 8.24 7.28 -13.30
C PRO A 40 8.21 8.77 -13.67
N GLY A 41 9.21 9.52 -13.22
CA GLY A 41 9.33 10.95 -13.52
C GLY A 41 8.34 11.85 -12.80
N LYS A 42 7.57 11.33 -11.85
CA LYS A 42 6.58 12.08 -11.09
C LYS A 42 6.97 12.21 -9.63
N GLY A 43 6.28 13.09 -8.90
CA GLY A 43 6.45 13.23 -7.46
C GLY A 43 5.75 12.13 -6.68
N LEU A 44 5.95 12.15 -5.36
CA LEU A 44 5.29 11.21 -4.46
C LEU A 44 3.79 11.51 -4.39
N GLU A 45 2.99 10.45 -4.30
CA GLU A 45 1.54 10.55 -4.23
C GLU A 45 1.03 9.66 -3.11
N TRP A 46 0.29 10.24 -2.18
CA TRP A 46 -0.27 9.50 -1.05
C TRP A 46 -1.48 8.69 -1.51
N ILE A 47 -1.49 7.41 -1.15
CA ILE A 47 -2.58 6.48 -1.49
C ILE A 47 -3.56 6.40 -0.33
N GLY A 48 -3.07 6.10 0.85
CA GLY A 48 -3.90 5.91 2.02
C GLY A 48 -3.08 5.51 3.23
N ALA A 49 -3.80 5.23 4.30
CA ALA A 49 -3.18 4.88 5.57
C ALA A 49 -4.08 3.94 6.37
N ILE A 50 -3.46 3.20 7.28
CA ILE A 50 -4.19 2.51 8.35
C ILE A 50 -3.65 3.03 9.67
N SER A 51 -4.55 3.44 10.56
CA SER A 51 -4.16 4.01 11.84
C SER A 51 -3.80 2.90 12.84
N ALA A 52 -3.17 3.30 13.93
CA ALA A 52 -2.86 2.37 15.03
C ALA A 52 -4.12 1.66 15.53
N GLY A 53 -5.25 2.33 15.51
CA GLY A 53 -6.54 1.75 15.92
C GLY A 53 -7.21 0.87 14.87
N GLY A 54 -6.64 0.75 13.67
CA GLY A 54 -7.19 -0.10 12.61
C GLY A 54 -8.13 0.63 11.64
N ASN A 55 -8.33 1.92 11.78
CA ASN A 55 -9.13 2.70 10.84
C ASN A 55 -8.35 2.97 9.56
N THR A 56 -9.02 2.87 8.42
CA THR A 56 -8.39 3.08 7.12
C THR A 56 -8.84 4.40 6.51
N TYR A 57 -7.91 5.04 5.80
CA TYR A 57 -8.14 6.31 5.12
C TYR A 57 -7.54 6.21 3.73
N TYR A 58 -8.21 6.78 2.74
CA TYR A 58 -7.77 6.70 1.34
C TYR A 58 -7.85 8.07 0.68
N ALA A 59 -6.92 8.32 -0.24
CA ALA A 59 -7.02 9.47 -1.13
C ALA A 59 -8.31 9.33 -1.97
N THR A 60 -8.90 10.45 -2.34
CA THR A 60 -10.16 10.44 -3.09
C THR A 60 -10.05 9.61 -4.37
N TRP A 61 -8.94 9.74 -5.09
CA TRP A 61 -8.72 9.01 -6.35
C TRP A 61 -8.51 7.52 -6.13
N ALA A 62 -8.12 7.10 -4.91
CA ALA A 62 -7.79 5.71 -4.61
C ALA A 62 -9.00 4.90 -4.13
N LYS A 63 -10.06 5.55 -3.69
CA LYS A 63 -11.23 4.85 -3.16
C LYS A 63 -11.85 3.94 -4.20
N GLY A 64 -12.20 2.72 -3.77
CA GLY A 64 -12.84 1.74 -4.63
C GLY A 64 -11.89 0.79 -5.33
N ARG A 65 -10.62 1.14 -5.52
CA ARG A 65 -9.65 0.25 -6.14
C ARG A 65 -8.52 -0.17 -5.21
N PHE A 66 -8.28 0.57 -4.15
CA PHE A 66 -7.19 0.31 -3.20
C PHE A 66 -7.76 -0.09 -1.86
N THR A 67 -7.22 -1.14 -1.28
CA THR A 67 -7.64 -1.62 0.04
C THR A 67 -6.39 -1.85 0.89
N ILE A 68 -6.39 -1.29 2.08
CA ILE A 68 -5.31 -1.46 3.05
C ILE A 68 -5.82 -2.32 4.18
N SER A 69 -5.06 -3.34 4.55
CA SER A 69 -5.40 -4.20 5.68
C SER A 69 -4.14 -4.49 6.50
N ARG A 70 -4.33 -5.01 7.69
CA ARG A 70 -3.25 -5.21 8.64
C ARG A 70 -3.40 -6.53 9.38
N ALA A 71 -2.27 -7.22 9.55
CA ALA A 71 -2.10 -8.31 10.52
C ALA A 71 -1.12 -7.84 11.59
N SER A 72 -0.64 -8.73 12.44
CA SER A 72 0.21 -8.34 13.57
C SER A 72 1.55 -7.73 13.14
N THR A 73 2.13 -8.22 12.03
CA THR A 73 3.44 -7.79 11.55
C THR A 73 3.45 -7.35 10.10
N THR A 74 2.28 -7.32 9.44
CA THR A 74 2.19 -6.96 8.02
C THR A 74 1.08 -5.96 7.78
N VAL A 75 1.32 -5.07 6.83
CA VAL A 75 0.29 -4.22 6.25
C VAL A 75 0.26 -4.53 4.76
N THR A 76 -0.92 -4.78 4.21
CA THR A 76 -1.06 -5.11 2.80
C THR A 76 -1.82 -4.01 2.07
N LEU A 77 -1.39 -3.74 0.84
CA LEU A 77 -2.10 -2.89 -0.09
C LEU A 77 -2.55 -3.75 -1.26
N THR A 78 -3.85 -3.84 -1.47
CA THR A 78 -4.43 -4.58 -2.59
C THR A 78 -4.97 -3.58 -3.61
N ILE A 79 -4.54 -3.74 -4.85
CA ILE A 79 -4.97 -2.89 -5.97
C ILE A 79 -5.75 -3.75 -6.93
N THR A 80 -7.01 -3.38 -7.17
CA THR A 80 -7.86 -4.10 -8.12
C THR A 80 -7.98 -3.31 -9.42
N ASN A 81 -8.37 -4.00 -10.49
CA ASN A 81 -8.60 -3.41 -11.80
C ASN A 81 -7.41 -2.56 -12.24
N LEU A 82 -6.22 -3.17 -12.26
CA LEU A 82 -4.96 -2.48 -12.56
C LEU A 82 -5.00 -1.74 -13.88
N GLN A 83 -4.49 -0.51 -13.86
CA GLN A 83 -4.40 0.38 -15.01
C GLN A 83 -2.93 0.62 -15.34
N PRO A 84 -2.59 0.94 -16.59
CA PRO A 84 -1.21 1.32 -16.92
C PRO A 84 -0.69 2.49 -16.07
N SER A 85 -1.56 3.38 -15.65
CA SER A 85 -1.19 4.50 -14.78
C SER A 85 -0.78 4.09 -13.38
N ASP A 86 -1.01 2.83 -12.99
CA ASP A 86 -0.57 2.33 -11.68
C ASP A 86 0.91 1.91 -11.66
N THR A 87 1.59 2.00 -12.79
CA THR A 87 3.03 1.72 -12.88
C THR A 87 3.81 2.67 -11.99
N GLY A 88 4.76 2.16 -11.22
CA GLY A 88 5.60 2.98 -10.36
C GLY A 88 6.16 2.20 -9.20
N THR A 89 6.74 2.93 -8.26
CA THR A 89 7.31 2.40 -7.03
C THR A 89 6.37 2.70 -5.87
N TYR A 90 6.15 1.73 -5.03
CA TYR A 90 5.24 1.84 -3.89
C TYR A 90 6.02 1.69 -2.59
N PHE A 91 5.72 2.55 -1.61
CA PHE A 91 6.40 2.59 -0.30
C PHE A 91 5.38 2.56 0.83
#